data_2bb1d49626f0e830307ab3aebeb9abc8
#
_entry.id   2bb1d49626f0e830307ab3aebeb9abc8
#
_cell.length_a   1.000
_cell.length_b   1.000
_cell.length_c   1.000
_cell.angle_alpha   90.00
_cell.angle_beta   90.00
_cell.angle_gamma   90.00
#
_symmetry.space_group_name_H-M   'P 1'
#
loop_
_entity.id
_entity.type
_entity.pdbx_description
1 polymer ?
#
loop_
_entity_poly.entity_id
_entity_poly.type
_entity_poly.pdbx_seq_one_letter_code
_entity_poly.pdbx_strand_id
1 'polypeptide(L)'
;MPWLHKFVAPELWGECFWNCYHMLWYCSGFIGFLVMAHFVRFHIRWTVKKRLTVGTVCFLAGAGFTAWSFWWKGVPGVLIDTPILEWAWEFCTPNVLCATFGAFLLFTCIGANKSCKVITGISKLSFGIYLMHMFFLAPIAAFFVNGNQANPIVPVYLAIPCIALLTFVCCTITAKLLSYVPGSRRFLGA
;
A
#
# COMPACT_ATOMS: atom_id res chain seq x y z
N MET A 1 11.92 7.26 -7.37
CA MET A 1 12.05 8.52 -6.62
C MET A 1 11.82 9.70 -7.57
N PRO A 2 10.59 10.19 -7.72
CA PRO A 2 10.27 11.21 -8.73
C PRO A 2 11.01 12.54 -8.52
N TRP A 3 11.45 12.81 -7.32
CA TRP A 3 12.18 14.05 -6.99
C TRP A 3 13.65 14.01 -7.43
N LEU A 4 14.30 12.87 -7.28
CA LEU A 4 15.68 12.69 -7.74
C LEU A 4 15.79 12.62 -9.27
N HIS A 5 14.72 12.19 -9.93
CA HIS A 5 14.62 12.12 -11.38
C HIS A 5 14.86 13.48 -12.06
N LYS A 6 14.52 14.58 -11.38
CA LYS A 6 14.76 15.95 -11.89
C LYS A 6 16.24 16.38 -11.84
N PHE A 7 17.04 15.70 -11.03
CA PHE A 7 18.44 16.08 -10.77
C PHE A 7 19.46 15.11 -11.36
N VAL A 8 19.01 13.96 -11.86
CA VAL A 8 19.88 12.90 -12.38
C VAL A 8 19.54 12.66 -13.85
N ALA A 9 20.56 12.51 -14.68
CA ALA A 9 20.39 12.27 -16.10
C ALA A 9 19.56 11.01 -16.38
N PRO A 10 18.60 11.04 -17.32
CA PRO A 10 17.72 9.91 -17.64
C PRO A 10 18.46 8.60 -17.93
N GLU A 11 19.62 8.69 -18.52
CA GLU A 11 20.47 7.55 -18.89
C GLU A 11 20.95 6.74 -17.68
N LEU A 12 21.10 7.38 -16.52
CA LEU A 12 21.51 6.70 -15.28
C LEU A 12 20.37 5.88 -14.64
N TRP A 13 19.11 6.10 -15.06
CA TRP A 13 17.96 5.39 -14.54
C TRP A 13 17.62 4.11 -15.32
N GLY A 14 18.33 3.83 -16.40
CA GLY A 14 18.18 2.60 -17.19
C GLY A 14 16.81 2.54 -17.88
N GLU A 15 16.47 3.56 -18.65
CA GLU A 15 15.27 3.52 -19.50
C GLU A 15 15.38 2.37 -20.50
N CYS A 16 14.39 1.51 -20.54
CA CYS A 16 14.26 0.47 -21.53
C CYS A 16 12.88 0.53 -22.17
N PHE A 17 12.83 0.16 -23.44
CA PHE A 17 11.62 0.19 -24.25
C PHE A 17 10.44 -0.61 -23.64
N TRP A 18 10.73 -1.68 -22.91
CA TRP A 18 9.75 -2.54 -22.24
C TRP A 18 9.43 -2.12 -20.80
N ASN A 19 10.16 -1.15 -20.27
CA ASN A 19 9.98 -0.62 -18.92
C ASN A 19 10.04 0.91 -18.95
N CYS A 20 8.90 1.52 -19.22
CA CYS A 20 8.73 2.98 -19.22
C CYS A 20 8.91 3.61 -17.82
N TYR A 21 9.01 2.80 -16.76
CA TYR A 21 9.16 3.27 -15.38
C TYR A 21 10.60 3.28 -14.88
N HIS A 22 11.60 3.05 -15.72
CA HIS A 22 13.02 2.99 -15.38
C HIS A 22 13.41 1.79 -14.48
N MET A 23 14.40 1.03 -14.91
CA MET A 23 14.76 -0.25 -14.30
C MET A 23 15.16 -0.15 -12.82
N LEU A 24 15.89 0.91 -12.44
CA LEU A 24 16.31 1.14 -11.06
C LEU A 24 15.18 1.57 -10.14
N TRP A 25 14.07 2.03 -10.65
CA TRP A 25 12.91 2.43 -9.87
C TRP A 25 12.33 1.26 -9.06
N TYR A 26 12.24 0.10 -9.64
CA TYR A 26 11.73 -1.08 -8.93
C TYR A 26 12.62 -1.50 -7.75
N CYS A 27 13.92 -1.27 -7.85
CA CYS A 27 14.85 -1.64 -6.80
C CYS A 27 15.09 -0.52 -5.78
N SER A 28 15.16 0.73 -6.21
CA SER A 28 15.60 1.84 -5.35
C SER A 28 14.56 2.30 -4.33
N GLY A 29 13.27 2.26 -4.67
CA GLY A 29 12.21 2.74 -3.80
C GLY A 29 11.79 1.73 -2.73
N PHE A 30 11.46 0.52 -3.16
CA PHE A 30 10.91 -0.51 -2.25
C PHE A 30 11.94 -1.08 -1.29
N ILE A 31 13.21 -1.15 -1.67
CA ILE A 31 14.29 -1.58 -0.77
C ILE A 31 14.38 -0.64 0.44
N GLY A 32 14.17 0.67 0.25
CA GLY A 32 14.15 1.64 1.34
C GLY A 32 13.10 1.30 2.42
N PHE A 33 11.92 0.85 2.03
CA PHE A 33 10.88 0.43 2.98
C PHE A 33 11.27 -0.83 3.75
N LEU A 34 11.94 -1.79 3.12
CA LEU A 34 12.44 -2.99 3.80
C LEU A 34 13.52 -2.63 4.82
N VAL A 35 14.47 -1.79 4.44
CA VAL A 35 15.53 -1.30 5.34
C VAL A 35 14.91 -0.52 6.51
N MET A 36 13.93 0.34 6.24
CA MET A 36 13.21 1.10 7.25
C MET A 36 12.46 0.18 8.21
N ALA A 37 11.76 -0.84 7.71
CA ALA A 37 11.05 -1.81 8.53
C ALA A 37 12.02 -2.60 9.44
N HIS A 38 13.15 -3.03 8.88
CA HIS A 38 14.22 -3.67 9.64
C HIS A 38 14.76 -2.74 10.73
N PHE A 39 15.06 -1.50 10.39
CA PHE A 39 15.54 -0.50 11.34
C PHE A 39 14.55 -0.26 12.48
N VAL A 40 13.26 -0.08 12.16
CA VAL A 40 12.20 0.08 13.16
C VAL A 40 12.13 -1.13 14.10
N ARG A 41 12.24 -2.34 13.54
CA ARG A 41 12.10 -3.56 14.31
C ARG A 41 13.29 -3.84 15.23
N PHE A 42 14.52 -3.62 14.78
CA PHE A 42 15.72 -4.08 15.47
C PHE A 42 16.50 -2.97 16.16
N HIS A 43 16.41 -1.73 15.68
CA HIS A 43 17.21 -0.61 16.21
C HIS A 43 16.40 0.39 17.04
N ILE A 44 15.10 0.52 16.83
CA ILE A 44 14.27 1.44 17.59
C ILE A 44 13.87 0.81 18.93
N ARG A 45 14.58 1.22 20.00
CA ARG A 45 14.30 0.82 21.39
C ARG A 45 13.56 1.91 22.16
N TRP A 46 12.66 2.63 21.50
CA TRP A 46 11.89 3.71 22.15
C TRP A 46 10.79 3.15 23.06
N THR A 47 10.44 3.91 24.09
CA THR A 47 9.28 3.60 24.92
C THR A 47 7.99 3.57 24.10
N VAL A 48 7.01 2.79 24.53
CA VAL A 48 5.70 2.68 23.84
C VAL A 48 5.07 4.06 23.65
N LYS A 49 5.11 4.93 24.68
CA LYS A 49 4.59 6.31 24.58
C LYS A 49 5.27 7.08 23.46
N LYS A 50 6.60 7.06 23.38
CA LYS A 50 7.36 7.77 22.34
C LYS A 50 7.04 7.21 20.94
N ARG A 51 6.97 5.88 20.78
CA ARG A 51 6.58 5.25 19.51
C ARG A 51 5.18 5.64 19.07
N LEU A 52 4.24 5.66 20.02
CA LEU A 52 2.86 6.05 19.76
C LEU A 52 2.78 7.53 19.33
N THR A 53 3.41 8.44 20.08
CA THR A 53 3.36 9.88 19.76
C THR A 53 4.03 10.17 18.41
N VAL A 54 5.28 9.73 18.22
CA VAL A 54 6.01 9.99 16.96
C VAL A 54 5.32 9.28 15.80
N GLY A 55 4.86 8.04 16.00
CA GLY A 55 4.13 7.28 14.99
C GLY A 55 2.84 7.98 14.54
N THR A 56 2.04 8.47 15.48
CA THR A 56 0.81 9.20 15.17
C THR A 56 1.10 10.51 14.45
N VAL A 57 2.08 11.29 14.92
CA VAL A 57 2.46 12.55 14.29
C VAL A 57 2.95 12.34 12.86
N CYS A 58 3.86 11.39 12.64
CA CYS A 58 4.38 11.09 11.31
C CYS A 58 3.28 10.56 10.38
N PHE A 59 2.39 9.68 10.88
CA PHE A 59 1.29 9.16 10.09
C PHE A 59 0.31 10.25 9.67
N LEU A 60 -0.12 11.08 10.62
CA LEU A 60 -1.07 12.17 10.35
C LEU A 60 -0.45 13.26 9.47
N ALA A 61 0.82 13.59 9.66
CA ALA A 61 1.50 14.56 8.82
C ALA A 61 1.62 14.08 7.37
N GLY A 62 2.05 12.83 7.17
CA GLY A 62 2.18 12.25 5.82
C GLY A 62 0.83 12.07 5.13
N ALA A 63 -0.15 11.46 5.81
CA ALA A 63 -1.49 11.25 5.28
C ALA A 63 -2.23 12.58 5.08
N GLY A 64 -2.10 13.52 6.01
CA GLY A 64 -2.69 14.85 5.92
C GLY A 64 -2.14 15.66 4.75
N PHE A 65 -0.83 15.60 4.49
CA PHE A 65 -0.24 16.22 3.31
C PHE A 65 -0.78 15.61 2.01
N THR A 66 -0.90 14.29 1.95
CA THR A 66 -1.49 13.60 0.80
C THR A 66 -2.93 14.06 0.58
N ALA A 67 -3.77 14.02 1.62
CA ALA A 67 -5.16 14.44 1.54
C ALA A 67 -5.29 15.93 1.14
N TRP A 68 -4.48 16.80 1.73
CA TRP A 68 -4.45 18.22 1.39
C TRP A 68 -4.03 18.45 -0.07
N SER A 69 -3.03 17.72 -0.56
CA SER A 69 -2.58 17.81 -1.96
C SER A 69 -3.68 17.42 -2.94
N PHE A 70 -4.43 16.35 -2.65
CA PHE A 70 -5.57 15.95 -3.45
C PHE A 70 -6.68 17.02 -3.44
N TRP A 71 -7.01 17.53 -2.27
CA TRP A 71 -8.03 18.58 -2.14
C TRP A 71 -7.63 19.88 -2.87
N TRP A 72 -6.35 20.24 -2.80
CA TRP A 72 -5.84 21.43 -3.50
C TRP A 72 -5.83 21.29 -5.02
N LYS A 73 -5.48 20.11 -5.54
CA LYS A 73 -5.35 19.86 -6.97
C LYS A 73 -6.63 19.33 -7.62
N GLY A 74 -7.51 18.72 -6.83
CA GLY A 74 -8.75 18.14 -7.31
C GLY A 74 -9.78 19.23 -7.60
N VAL A 75 -10.10 19.45 -8.89
CA VAL A 75 -11.21 20.33 -9.30
C VAL A 75 -12.40 19.45 -9.66
N PRO A 76 -13.53 19.55 -8.93
CA PRO A 76 -14.73 18.78 -9.24
C PRO A 76 -15.21 18.99 -10.68
N GLY A 77 -15.45 17.90 -11.40
CA GLY A 77 -15.95 17.95 -12.78
C GLY A 77 -14.90 18.17 -13.86
N VAL A 78 -13.64 18.32 -13.52
CA VAL A 78 -12.53 18.44 -14.47
C VAL A 78 -11.69 17.16 -14.42
N LEU A 79 -11.49 16.54 -15.59
CA LEU A 79 -10.52 15.45 -15.71
C LEU A 79 -9.11 16.06 -15.67
N ILE A 80 -8.45 15.90 -14.52
CA ILE A 80 -7.07 16.34 -14.33
C ILE A 80 -6.17 15.18 -14.74
N ASP A 81 -5.06 15.46 -15.42
CA ASP A 81 -4.07 14.45 -15.78
C ASP A 81 -3.61 13.71 -14.55
N THR A 82 -3.67 12.38 -14.61
CA THR A 82 -3.32 11.46 -13.53
C THR A 82 -1.97 11.78 -12.88
N PRO A 83 -0.89 12.06 -13.63
CA PRO A 83 0.41 12.40 -13.05
C PRO A 83 0.41 13.65 -12.16
N ILE A 84 -0.48 14.62 -12.42
CA ILE A 84 -0.60 15.84 -11.62
C ILE A 84 -1.30 15.55 -10.29
N LEU A 85 -2.34 14.71 -10.32
CA LEU A 85 -3.07 14.27 -9.13
C LEU A 85 -2.21 13.33 -8.29
N GLU A 86 -1.52 12.40 -8.92
CA GLU A 86 -0.75 11.34 -8.28
C GLU A 86 0.59 11.80 -7.69
N TRP A 87 1.00 13.03 -7.98
CA TRP A 87 2.28 13.57 -7.52
C TRP A 87 2.55 13.39 -6.02
N ALA A 88 1.54 13.49 -5.18
CA ALA A 88 1.68 13.42 -3.73
C ALA A 88 1.45 12.02 -3.13
N TRP A 89 1.07 11.04 -3.92
CA TRP A 89 0.83 9.66 -3.43
C TRP A 89 1.69 8.61 -4.12
N GLU A 90 2.57 9.01 -5.00
CA GLU A 90 3.55 8.09 -5.56
C GLU A 90 4.33 7.38 -4.45
N PHE A 91 4.63 6.10 -4.67
CA PHE A 91 5.10 5.14 -3.65
C PHE A 91 6.31 5.59 -2.82
N CYS A 92 7.20 6.41 -3.37
CA CYS A 92 8.45 6.80 -2.72
C CYS A 92 8.54 8.31 -2.44
N THR A 93 7.41 9.00 -2.35
CA THR A 93 7.38 10.41 -1.96
C THR A 93 7.65 10.57 -0.46
N PRO A 94 8.24 11.69 -0.01
CA PRO A 94 8.58 11.91 1.39
C PRO A 94 7.41 11.82 2.35
N ASN A 95 6.22 12.27 1.92
CA ASN A 95 4.98 12.19 2.71
C ASN A 95 4.51 10.75 2.89
N VAL A 96 4.56 9.92 1.83
CA VAL A 96 4.22 8.48 1.90
C VAL A 96 5.24 7.75 2.76
N LEU A 97 6.54 8.07 2.63
CA LEU A 97 7.59 7.53 3.49
C LEU A 97 7.35 7.89 4.96
N CYS A 98 7.00 9.14 5.24
CA CYS A 98 6.69 9.61 6.59
C CYS A 98 5.46 8.89 7.16
N ALA A 99 4.37 8.78 6.38
CA ALA A 99 3.18 8.04 6.79
C ALA A 99 3.47 6.55 7.05
N THR A 100 4.26 5.92 6.18
CA THR A 100 4.64 4.50 6.32
C THR A 100 5.53 4.27 7.55
N PHE A 101 6.50 5.16 7.80
CA PHE A 101 7.30 5.12 9.01
C PHE A 101 6.44 5.24 10.26
N GLY A 102 5.50 6.20 10.25
CA GLY A 102 4.52 6.35 11.32
C GLY A 102 3.69 5.09 11.56
N ALA A 103 3.15 4.50 10.49
CA ALA A 103 2.40 3.26 10.54
C ALA A 103 3.23 2.10 11.12
N PHE A 104 4.47 1.92 10.69
CA PHE A 104 5.36 0.90 11.25
C PHE A 104 5.57 1.07 12.75
N LEU A 105 5.81 2.30 13.22
CA LEU A 105 5.93 2.57 14.66
C LEU A 105 4.66 2.22 15.43
N LEU A 106 3.49 2.59 14.90
CA LEU A 106 2.19 2.29 15.51
C LEU A 106 1.94 0.78 15.57
N PHE A 107 2.20 0.05 14.50
CA PHE A 107 2.06 -1.41 14.48
C PHE A 107 2.98 -2.12 15.47
N THR A 108 4.17 -1.58 15.74
CA THR A 108 5.04 -2.14 16.79
C THR A 108 4.49 -1.97 18.21
N CYS A 109 3.52 -1.07 18.41
CA CYS A 109 2.84 -0.88 19.69
C CYS A 109 1.67 -1.85 19.89
N ILE A 110 1.12 -2.40 18.80
CA ILE A 110 -0.03 -3.29 18.83
C ILE A 110 0.45 -4.74 19.02
N GLY A 111 0.05 -5.37 20.10
CA GLY A 111 0.24 -6.81 20.27
C GLY A 111 1.66 -7.29 20.54
N ALA A 112 2.54 -6.42 21.03
CA ALA A 112 3.94 -6.77 21.34
C ALA A 112 4.09 -8.03 22.22
N ASN A 113 3.07 -8.39 22.98
CA ASN A 113 3.09 -9.49 23.95
C ASN A 113 2.06 -10.61 23.69
N LYS A 114 1.26 -10.54 22.62
CA LYS A 114 0.24 -11.55 22.32
C LYS A 114 0.25 -11.92 20.84
N SER A 115 0.64 -13.16 20.52
CA SER A 115 0.47 -13.69 19.17
C SER A 115 -1.00 -14.07 18.95
N CYS A 116 -1.69 -13.40 18.04
CA CYS A 116 -3.01 -13.80 17.61
C CYS A 116 -2.86 -14.85 16.48
N LYS A 117 -3.35 -16.08 16.72
CA LYS A 117 -3.28 -17.17 15.73
C LYS A 117 -3.90 -16.82 14.38
N VAL A 118 -4.97 -16.03 14.39
CA VAL A 118 -5.66 -15.57 13.17
C VAL A 118 -4.76 -14.63 12.37
N ILE A 119 -4.20 -13.60 13.03
CA ILE A 119 -3.31 -12.63 12.38
C ILE A 119 -2.05 -13.33 11.84
N THR A 120 -1.47 -14.24 12.63
CA THR A 120 -0.31 -15.02 12.19
C THR A 120 -0.66 -15.91 10.99
N GLY A 121 -1.86 -16.50 10.97
CA GLY A 121 -2.34 -17.29 9.84
C GLY A 121 -2.49 -16.47 8.58
N ILE A 122 -3.11 -15.30 8.67
CA ILE A 122 -3.28 -14.37 7.54
C ILE A 122 -1.92 -13.86 7.06
N SER A 123 -1.03 -13.51 7.97
CA SER A 123 0.32 -13.03 7.64
C SER A 123 1.12 -14.05 6.81
N LYS A 124 0.98 -15.35 7.10
CA LYS A 124 1.62 -16.40 6.30
C LYS A 124 1.06 -16.49 4.89
N LEU A 125 -0.18 -16.08 4.68
CA LEU A 125 -0.85 -16.11 3.38
C LEU A 125 -0.76 -14.76 2.64
N SER A 126 -0.12 -13.75 3.24
CA SER A 126 -0.11 -12.37 2.72
C SER A 126 0.43 -12.26 1.29
N PHE A 127 1.44 -13.04 0.94
CA PHE A 127 1.97 -13.07 -0.41
C PHE A 127 0.97 -13.62 -1.42
N GLY A 128 0.28 -14.72 -1.08
CA GLY A 128 -0.78 -15.28 -1.91
C GLY A 128 -1.96 -14.32 -2.06
N ILE A 129 -2.36 -13.65 -0.97
CA ILE A 129 -3.40 -12.61 -1.00
C ILE A 129 -3.00 -11.48 -1.95
N TYR A 130 -1.75 -11.02 -1.85
CA TYR A 130 -1.21 -9.98 -2.72
C TYR A 130 -1.23 -10.39 -4.20
N LEU A 131 -0.84 -11.61 -4.53
CA LEU A 131 -0.87 -12.08 -5.92
C LEU A 131 -2.29 -12.18 -6.49
N MET A 132 -3.26 -12.56 -5.66
CA MET A 132 -4.62 -12.85 -6.12
C MET A 132 -5.57 -11.65 -6.08
N HIS A 133 -5.20 -10.53 -5.40
CA HIS A 133 -6.15 -9.44 -5.19
C HIS A 133 -6.66 -8.83 -6.51
N MET A 134 -5.85 -8.76 -7.54
CA MET A 134 -6.25 -8.22 -8.85
C MET A 134 -7.35 -9.05 -9.52
N PHE A 135 -7.36 -10.37 -9.33
CA PHE A 135 -8.39 -11.23 -9.89
C PHE A 135 -9.77 -11.01 -9.26
N PHE A 136 -9.81 -10.65 -7.98
CA PHE A 136 -11.05 -10.39 -7.25
C PHE A 136 -11.47 -8.93 -7.27
N LEU A 137 -10.50 -8.01 -7.28
CA LEU A 137 -10.77 -6.59 -7.22
C LEU A 137 -11.62 -6.11 -8.40
N ALA A 138 -11.26 -6.49 -9.62
CA ALA A 138 -11.95 -6.03 -10.82
C ALA A 138 -13.42 -6.47 -10.88
N PRO A 139 -13.80 -7.76 -10.70
CA PRO A 139 -15.20 -8.17 -10.73
C PRO A 139 -16.01 -7.62 -9.55
N ILE A 140 -15.41 -7.53 -8.36
CA ILE A 140 -16.09 -6.97 -7.19
C ILE A 140 -16.34 -5.47 -7.39
N ALA A 141 -15.36 -4.71 -7.86
CA ALA A 141 -15.53 -3.30 -8.18
C ALA A 141 -16.61 -3.09 -9.26
N ALA A 142 -16.58 -3.89 -10.33
CA ALA A 142 -17.60 -3.84 -11.39
C ALA A 142 -19.02 -4.08 -10.86
N PHE A 143 -19.18 -5.00 -9.90
CA PHE A 143 -20.47 -5.25 -9.25
C PHE A 143 -20.99 -4.03 -8.50
N PHE A 144 -20.14 -3.35 -7.72
CA PHE A 144 -20.54 -2.17 -6.94
C PHE A 144 -20.81 -0.93 -7.81
N VAL A 145 -20.08 -0.79 -8.90
CA VAL A 145 -20.20 0.36 -9.83
C VAL A 145 -21.29 0.11 -10.89
N ASN A 146 -21.76 -1.13 -11.05
CA ASN A 146 -22.78 -1.54 -12.03
C ASN A 146 -22.49 -1.06 -13.46
N GLY A 147 -21.20 -0.97 -13.82
CA GLY A 147 -20.78 -0.48 -15.15
C GLY A 147 -21.04 1.00 -15.44
N ASN A 148 -21.69 1.72 -14.54
CA ASN A 148 -22.03 3.13 -14.70
C ASN A 148 -21.47 3.96 -13.52
N GLN A 149 -20.39 4.69 -13.79
CA GLN A 149 -19.75 5.55 -12.78
C GLN A 149 -20.67 6.70 -12.29
N ALA A 150 -21.67 7.07 -13.08
CA ALA A 150 -22.58 8.16 -12.74
C ALA A 150 -23.62 7.79 -11.68
N ASN A 151 -24.01 6.50 -11.59
CA ASN A 151 -25.00 6.03 -10.63
C ASN A 151 -24.52 4.72 -9.96
N PRO A 152 -23.58 4.78 -9.03
CA PRO A 152 -23.14 3.60 -8.29
C PRO A 152 -24.27 3.07 -7.40
N ILE A 153 -24.32 1.74 -7.21
CA ILE A 153 -25.33 1.08 -6.34
C ILE A 153 -25.21 1.57 -4.90
N VAL A 154 -23.99 1.93 -4.48
CA VAL A 154 -23.67 2.38 -3.13
C VAL A 154 -22.85 3.67 -3.23
N PRO A 155 -23.02 4.63 -2.30
CA PRO A 155 -22.18 5.81 -2.25
C PRO A 155 -20.70 5.45 -2.22
N VAL A 156 -19.87 6.18 -2.98
CA VAL A 156 -18.43 5.86 -3.20
C VAL A 156 -17.66 5.69 -1.89
N TYR A 157 -17.95 6.52 -0.88
CA TYR A 157 -17.30 6.45 0.43
C TYR A 157 -17.58 5.15 1.20
N LEU A 158 -18.68 4.46 0.93
CA LEU A 158 -18.99 3.14 1.47
C LEU A 158 -18.55 2.03 0.51
N ALA A 159 -18.64 2.24 -0.79
CA ALA A 159 -18.26 1.26 -1.80
C ALA A 159 -16.76 0.89 -1.66
N ILE A 160 -15.88 1.87 -1.50
CA ILE A 160 -14.43 1.64 -1.41
C ILE A 160 -14.06 0.69 -0.26
N PRO A 161 -14.45 0.93 1.01
CA PRO A 161 -14.13 0.00 2.09
C PRO A 161 -14.82 -1.36 1.94
N CYS A 162 -16.03 -1.41 1.39
CA CYS A 162 -16.73 -2.68 1.12
C CYS A 162 -16.00 -3.51 0.07
N ILE A 163 -15.59 -2.90 -1.05
CA ILE A 163 -14.83 -3.57 -2.10
C ILE A 163 -13.50 -4.09 -1.53
N ALA A 164 -12.77 -3.27 -0.79
CA ALA A 164 -11.51 -3.65 -0.17
C ALA A 164 -11.65 -4.82 0.79
N LEU A 165 -12.66 -4.77 1.68
CA LEU A 165 -12.92 -5.83 2.64
C LEU A 165 -13.33 -7.14 1.95
N LEU A 166 -14.24 -7.06 0.99
CA LEU A 166 -14.73 -8.23 0.26
C LEU A 166 -13.61 -8.88 -0.55
N THR A 167 -12.81 -8.08 -1.25
CA THR A 167 -11.61 -8.56 -1.97
C THR A 167 -10.66 -9.26 -1.02
N PHE A 168 -10.37 -8.65 0.13
CA PHE A 168 -9.47 -9.23 1.13
C PHE A 168 -9.99 -10.58 1.66
N VAL A 169 -11.28 -10.67 1.96
CA VAL A 169 -11.91 -11.92 2.43
C VAL A 169 -11.85 -13.00 1.36
N CYS A 170 -12.24 -12.69 0.12
CA CYS A 170 -12.18 -13.63 -0.99
C CYS A 170 -10.75 -14.14 -1.24
N CYS A 171 -9.77 -13.25 -1.26
CA CYS A 171 -8.36 -13.61 -1.40
C CYS A 171 -7.88 -14.49 -0.24
N THR A 172 -8.24 -14.16 1.00
CA THR A 172 -7.85 -14.93 2.19
C THR A 172 -8.42 -16.35 2.14
N ILE A 173 -9.70 -16.49 1.80
CA ILE A 173 -10.36 -17.81 1.67
C ILE A 173 -9.68 -18.61 0.57
N THR A 174 -9.48 -18.02 -0.61
CA THR A 174 -8.84 -18.69 -1.75
C THR A 174 -7.39 -19.09 -1.44
N ALA A 175 -6.60 -18.19 -0.84
CA ALA A 175 -5.23 -18.49 -0.42
C ALA A 175 -5.21 -19.63 0.61
N LYS A 176 -6.16 -19.64 1.54
CA LYS A 176 -6.31 -20.72 2.52
C LYS A 176 -6.65 -22.04 1.86
N LEU A 177 -7.60 -22.06 0.93
CA LEU A 177 -7.98 -23.26 0.18
C LEU A 177 -6.80 -23.80 -0.65
N LEU A 178 -6.10 -22.92 -1.37
CA LEU A 178 -4.91 -23.29 -2.13
C LEU A 178 -3.79 -23.84 -1.24
N SER A 179 -3.67 -23.37 0.00
CA SER A 179 -2.64 -23.87 0.92
C SER A 179 -2.78 -25.34 1.30
N TYR A 180 -3.94 -25.97 1.05
CA TYR A 180 -4.14 -27.42 1.23
C TYR A 180 -3.65 -28.24 0.05
N VAL A 181 -3.44 -27.63 -1.12
CA VAL A 181 -2.92 -28.34 -2.29
C VAL A 181 -1.43 -28.61 -2.10
N PRO A 182 -0.96 -29.85 -2.22
CA PRO A 182 0.46 -30.16 -2.06
C PRO A 182 1.30 -29.42 -3.12
N GLY A 183 2.37 -28.76 -2.68
CA GLY A 183 3.25 -27.95 -3.54
C GLY A 183 2.87 -26.47 -3.65
N SER A 184 1.62 -26.08 -3.44
CA SER A 184 1.17 -24.69 -3.55
C SER A 184 1.76 -23.77 -2.47
N ARG A 185 2.13 -24.32 -1.31
CA ARG A 185 2.72 -23.53 -0.20
C ARG A 185 3.99 -22.78 -0.61
N ARG A 186 4.79 -23.37 -1.52
CA ARG A 186 6.01 -22.72 -2.04
C ARG A 186 5.69 -21.45 -2.84
N PHE A 187 4.56 -21.44 -3.56
CA PHE A 187 4.11 -20.29 -4.35
C PHE A 187 3.33 -19.26 -3.52
N LEU A 188 2.74 -19.69 -2.41
CA LEU A 188 1.98 -18.80 -1.51
C LEU A 188 2.86 -18.15 -0.44
N GLY A 189 4.13 -18.54 -0.33
CA GLY A 189 5.05 -18.05 0.69
C GLY A 189 4.72 -18.55 2.11
N ALA A 190 3.97 -19.65 2.24
CA ALA A 190 3.49 -20.22 3.50
C ALA A 190 4.27 -21.48 3.93
#